data_6d2cf03dcbda387f48770a79b2086d98
#
_entry.id   6d2cf03dcbda387f48770a79b2086d98
#
_cell.length_a   1.000
_cell.length_b   1.000
_cell.length_c   1.000
_cell.angle_alpha   90.00
_cell.angle_beta   90.00
_cell.angle_gamma   90.00
#
_symmetry.space_group_name_H-M   'P 1'
#
loop_
_entity.id
_entity.type
_entity.pdbx_description
1 polymer ?
#
loop_
_entity_poly.entity_id
_entity_poly.type
_entity_poly.pdbx_seq_one_letter_code
_entity_poly.pdbx_strand_id
1 'polypeptide(L)'
;AVGWLKRIVEAEPQGPVEGFLAQLRRQVLARSERVSDPYSIECSPHPLDPDLIPAAERLQAALAQLAQPLSRIMKSLAKRLSDEHSEDLESETRRRIDALVRSLERRCLMPLAAWNALLDALREGVTPKEFVDSFLVERIEGRDLDIGAHRHFIDPTKPLAEAVYRRAHGLLITSATLTDGSEDVEDDW
;
A
#
# COMPACT_ATOMS: atom_id res chain seq x y z
N ALA A 1 0.01 23.51 -1.12
CA ALA A 1 0.48 22.18 -1.54
C ALA A 1 1.67 21.78 -0.70
N VAL A 2 1.74 20.49 -0.33
CA VAL A 2 2.90 19.93 0.35
C VAL A 2 4.12 20.05 -0.58
N GLY A 3 5.30 20.32 -0.05
CA GLY A 3 6.48 20.68 -0.86
C GLY A 3 6.85 19.65 -1.95
N TRP A 4 6.68 18.33 -1.68
CA TRP A 4 6.93 17.26 -2.65
C TRP A 4 5.93 17.30 -3.82
N LEU A 5 4.64 17.56 -3.55
CA LEU A 5 3.61 17.63 -4.58
C LEU A 5 3.85 18.82 -5.51
N LYS A 6 4.27 19.97 -4.97
CA LYS A 6 4.65 21.12 -5.76
C LYS A 6 5.78 20.79 -6.75
N ARG A 7 6.83 20.09 -6.30
CA ARG A 7 7.94 19.67 -7.18
C ARG A 7 7.47 18.72 -8.29
N ILE A 8 6.53 17.81 -7.99
CA ILE A 8 5.97 16.92 -9.02
C ILE A 8 5.15 17.72 -10.06
N VAL A 9 4.32 18.66 -9.61
CA VAL A 9 3.49 19.48 -10.50
C VAL A 9 4.36 20.38 -11.38
N GLU A 10 5.44 20.93 -10.84
CA GLU A 10 6.42 21.77 -11.53
C GLU A 10 7.45 20.98 -12.34
N ALA A 11 7.34 19.65 -12.40
CA ALA A 11 8.25 18.74 -13.10
C ALA A 11 9.71 18.80 -12.60
N GLU A 12 9.91 19.05 -11.31
CA GLU A 12 11.21 19.09 -10.63
C GLU A 12 11.32 18.02 -9.52
N PRO A 13 11.04 16.72 -9.81
CA PRO A 13 11.04 15.68 -8.79
C PRO A 13 12.43 15.46 -8.20
N GLN A 14 12.49 15.25 -6.88
CA GLN A 14 13.71 14.89 -6.16
C GLN A 14 13.60 13.45 -5.66
N GLY A 15 14.55 12.62 -6.08
CA GLY A 15 14.63 11.23 -5.66
C GLY A 15 13.63 10.27 -6.33
N PRO A 16 13.73 8.96 -6.00
CA PRO A 16 13.01 7.91 -6.70
C PRO A 16 11.49 7.94 -6.51
N VAL A 17 11.01 8.32 -5.32
CA VAL A 17 9.57 8.38 -5.01
C VAL A 17 8.90 9.47 -5.84
N GLU A 18 9.41 10.69 -5.76
CA GLU A 18 8.86 11.81 -6.52
C GLU A 18 8.98 11.57 -8.03
N GLY A 19 10.09 10.97 -8.48
CA GLY A 19 10.29 10.61 -9.89
C GLY A 19 9.25 9.60 -10.40
N PHE A 20 8.93 8.58 -9.61
CA PHE A 20 7.87 7.63 -9.94
C PHE A 20 6.48 8.30 -9.97
N LEU A 21 6.15 9.06 -8.94
CA LEU A 21 4.87 9.76 -8.85
C LEU A 21 4.68 10.82 -9.96
N ALA A 22 5.78 11.48 -10.38
CA ALA A 22 5.73 12.42 -11.51
C ALA A 22 5.38 11.72 -12.83
N GLN A 23 5.98 10.55 -13.10
CA GLN A 23 5.66 9.76 -14.30
C GLN A 23 4.24 9.19 -14.23
N LEU A 24 3.81 8.72 -13.05
CA LEU A 24 2.44 8.25 -12.82
C LEU A 24 1.43 9.37 -13.11
N ARG A 25 1.64 10.56 -12.53
CA ARG A 25 0.80 11.73 -12.79
C ARG A 25 0.72 12.05 -14.29
N ARG A 26 1.86 12.03 -14.99
CA ARG A 26 1.92 12.28 -16.43
C ARG A 26 1.05 11.29 -17.19
N GLN A 27 1.12 10.01 -16.85
CA GLN A 27 0.30 8.97 -17.48
C GLN A 27 -1.20 9.18 -17.22
N VAL A 28 -1.59 9.48 -15.97
CA VAL A 28 -2.99 9.75 -15.62
C VAL A 28 -3.54 10.92 -16.43
N LEU A 29 -2.80 12.03 -16.48
CA LEU A 29 -3.24 13.21 -17.22
C LEU A 29 -3.28 12.98 -18.74
N ALA A 30 -2.34 12.22 -19.29
CA ALA A 30 -2.31 11.91 -20.72
C ALA A 30 -3.50 11.02 -21.17
N ARG A 31 -4.09 10.25 -20.26
CA ARG A 31 -5.24 9.37 -20.53
C ARG A 31 -6.58 9.98 -20.23
N SER A 32 -6.60 11.13 -19.58
CA SER A 32 -7.84 11.78 -19.22
C SER A 32 -8.28 12.74 -20.32
N GLU A 33 -9.52 12.56 -20.77
CA GLU A 33 -10.20 13.55 -21.60
C GLU A 33 -10.62 14.82 -20.81
N ARG A 34 -10.56 14.73 -19.48
CA ARG A 34 -11.08 15.73 -18.53
C ARG A 34 -9.98 16.33 -17.66
N VAL A 35 -8.83 16.64 -18.25
CA VAL A 35 -7.67 17.21 -17.51
C VAL A 35 -8.00 18.51 -16.77
N SER A 36 -8.97 19.26 -17.26
CA SER A 36 -9.43 20.53 -16.66
C SER A 36 -10.53 20.37 -15.60
N ASP A 37 -11.04 19.13 -15.38
CA ASP A 37 -12.08 18.90 -14.39
C ASP A 37 -11.57 19.19 -12.97
N PRO A 38 -12.45 19.73 -12.11
CA PRO A 38 -12.10 19.98 -10.70
C PRO A 38 -12.00 18.72 -9.87
N TYR A 39 -12.43 17.55 -10.40
CA TYR A 39 -12.51 16.28 -9.71
C TYR A 39 -11.25 15.44 -9.89
N SER A 40 -11.11 14.44 -9.01
CA SER A 40 -10.06 13.43 -9.08
C SER A 40 -10.12 12.66 -10.40
N ILE A 41 -8.94 12.28 -10.89
CA ILE A 41 -8.77 11.54 -12.16
C ILE A 41 -8.13 10.21 -11.85
N GLU A 42 -8.77 9.15 -12.29
CA GLU A 42 -8.29 7.77 -12.14
C GLU A 42 -8.13 7.10 -13.49
N CYS A 43 -7.15 6.22 -13.63
CA CYS A 43 -6.99 5.39 -14.82
C CYS A 43 -6.41 4.01 -14.48
N SER A 44 -6.65 3.04 -15.39
CA SER A 44 -5.93 1.78 -15.35
C SER A 44 -4.42 2.00 -15.52
N PRO A 45 -3.55 1.25 -14.82
CA PRO A 45 -2.11 1.33 -15.03
C PRO A 45 -1.69 0.95 -16.44
N HIS A 46 -2.34 -0.07 -17.00
CA HIS A 46 -1.92 -0.65 -18.29
C HIS A 46 -2.64 -0.07 -19.52
N PRO A 47 -1.90 -0.01 -20.64
CA PRO A 47 -0.48 -0.26 -20.85
C PRO A 47 0.35 0.81 -20.13
N LEU A 48 1.50 0.44 -19.53
CA LEU A 48 2.36 1.42 -18.87
C LEU A 48 3.00 2.38 -19.88
N ASP A 49 3.16 3.64 -19.46
CA ASP A 49 4.06 4.57 -20.14
C ASP A 49 5.50 4.04 -20.07
N PRO A 50 6.26 4.00 -21.17
CA PRO A 50 7.62 3.48 -21.18
C PRO A 50 8.56 4.11 -20.13
N ASP A 51 8.37 5.38 -19.81
CA ASP A 51 9.20 6.08 -18.81
C ASP A 51 8.87 5.68 -17.37
N LEU A 52 7.72 5.07 -17.16
CA LEU A 52 7.29 4.62 -15.82
C LEU A 52 8.05 3.37 -15.37
N ILE A 53 8.47 2.51 -16.30
CA ILE A 53 9.23 1.29 -16.01
C ILE A 53 10.56 1.62 -15.32
N PRO A 54 11.47 2.44 -15.90
CA PRO A 54 12.73 2.78 -15.23
C PRO A 54 12.53 3.60 -13.95
N ALA A 55 11.42 4.34 -13.83
CA ALA A 55 11.09 5.04 -12.58
C ALA A 55 10.68 4.04 -11.48
N ALA A 56 9.91 3.01 -11.80
CA ALA A 56 9.55 1.92 -10.90
C ALA A 56 10.79 1.15 -10.42
N GLU A 57 11.73 0.84 -11.32
CA GLU A 57 12.99 0.16 -10.99
C GLU A 57 13.85 0.96 -10.00
N ARG A 58 13.98 2.27 -10.24
CA ARG A 58 14.70 3.15 -9.32
C ARG A 58 14.02 3.21 -7.95
N LEU A 59 12.69 3.24 -7.92
CA LEU A 59 11.94 3.23 -6.68
C LEU A 59 12.13 1.90 -5.94
N GLN A 60 12.04 0.75 -6.61
CA GLN A 60 12.28 -0.56 -6.00
C GLN A 60 13.69 -0.66 -5.39
N ALA A 61 14.71 -0.20 -6.11
CA ALA A 61 16.07 -0.18 -5.58
C ALA A 61 16.18 0.65 -4.28
N ALA A 62 15.51 1.80 -4.23
CA ALA A 62 15.50 2.64 -3.03
C ALA A 62 14.71 1.98 -1.87
N LEU A 63 13.58 1.36 -2.16
CA LEU A 63 12.79 0.61 -1.15
C LEU A 63 13.59 -0.57 -0.58
N ALA A 64 14.35 -1.29 -1.42
CA ALA A 64 15.21 -2.38 -0.98
C ALA A 64 16.33 -1.89 -0.05
N GLN A 65 16.92 -0.73 -0.35
CA GLN A 65 17.94 -0.11 0.51
C GLN A 65 17.39 0.26 1.89
N LEU A 66 16.11 0.61 2.00
CA LEU A 66 15.45 0.86 3.28
C LEU A 66 15.04 -0.44 3.98
N ALA A 67 14.50 -1.40 3.25
CA ALA A 67 13.99 -2.65 3.81
C ALA A 67 15.08 -3.53 4.43
N GLN A 68 16.25 -3.59 3.80
CA GLN A 68 17.35 -4.45 4.26
C GLN A 68 17.83 -4.13 5.69
N PRO A 69 18.20 -2.89 6.05
CA PRO A 69 18.65 -2.58 7.41
C PRO A 69 17.51 -2.75 8.43
N LEU A 70 16.27 -2.39 8.09
CA LEU A 70 15.11 -2.57 8.97
C LEU A 70 14.87 -4.04 9.26
N SER A 71 14.95 -4.91 8.25
CA SER A 71 14.82 -6.36 8.41
C SER A 71 15.94 -6.94 9.28
N ARG A 72 17.19 -6.47 9.12
CA ARG A 72 18.32 -6.90 9.97
C ARG A 72 18.09 -6.50 11.42
N ILE A 73 17.66 -5.27 11.68
CA ILE A 73 17.35 -4.79 13.03
C ILE A 73 16.23 -5.65 13.64
N MET A 74 15.13 -5.84 12.91
CA MET A 74 14.00 -6.64 13.38
C MET A 74 14.43 -8.07 13.73
N LYS A 75 15.19 -8.74 12.84
CA LYS A 75 15.70 -10.10 13.07
C LYS A 75 16.63 -10.15 14.28
N SER A 76 17.49 -9.16 14.47
CA SER A 76 18.40 -9.07 15.60
C SER A 76 17.64 -8.91 16.92
N LEU A 77 16.60 -8.07 16.95
CA LEU A 77 15.74 -7.89 18.11
C LEU A 77 14.91 -9.15 18.40
N ALA A 78 14.34 -9.79 17.37
CA ALA A 78 13.58 -11.03 17.52
C ALA A 78 14.48 -12.16 18.06
N LYS A 79 15.72 -12.28 17.55
CA LYS A 79 16.70 -13.22 18.06
C LYS A 79 16.98 -13.00 19.56
N ARG A 80 17.11 -11.73 19.99
CA ARG A 80 17.35 -11.39 21.40
C ARG A 80 16.23 -11.86 22.32
N LEU A 81 14.99 -11.94 21.82
CA LEU A 81 13.84 -12.47 22.58
C LEU A 81 13.82 -13.99 22.67
N SER A 82 14.38 -14.70 21.68
CA SER A 82 14.40 -16.15 21.59
C SER A 82 15.70 -16.79 22.07
N ASP A 83 16.71 -16.00 22.44
CA ASP A 83 18.01 -16.49 22.87
C ASP A 83 17.92 -17.16 24.26
N GLU A 84 18.80 -18.13 24.53
CA GLU A 84 18.86 -18.88 25.81
C GLU A 84 19.03 -17.93 27.03
N HIS A 85 19.67 -16.78 26.82
CA HIS A 85 19.84 -15.75 27.85
C HIS A 85 18.71 -14.71 27.87
N SER A 86 17.59 -14.98 27.19
CA SER A 86 16.44 -14.08 27.18
C SER A 86 15.78 -13.95 28.57
N GLU A 87 16.01 -14.92 29.47
CA GLU A 87 15.52 -14.91 30.86
C GLU A 87 16.16 -13.80 31.69
N ASP A 88 17.38 -13.35 31.34
CA ASP A 88 18.09 -12.25 31.99
C ASP A 88 17.50 -10.88 31.65
N LEU A 89 16.60 -10.79 30.64
CA LEU A 89 15.93 -9.56 30.30
C LEU A 89 14.78 -9.26 31.26
N GLU A 90 14.79 -8.06 31.83
CA GLU A 90 13.65 -7.56 32.60
C GLU A 90 12.35 -7.65 31.76
N SER A 91 11.25 -7.99 32.41
CA SER A 91 9.94 -8.14 31.75
C SER A 91 9.51 -6.91 30.95
N GLU A 92 9.86 -5.72 31.42
CA GLU A 92 9.57 -4.48 30.72
C GLU A 92 10.40 -4.33 29.44
N THR A 93 11.70 -4.62 29.52
CA THR A 93 12.59 -4.60 28.35
C THR A 93 12.14 -5.61 27.29
N ARG A 94 11.74 -6.81 27.69
CA ARG A 94 11.18 -7.82 26.79
C ARG A 94 9.93 -7.31 26.07
N ARG A 95 8.98 -6.70 26.79
CA ARG A 95 7.77 -6.12 26.21
C ARG A 95 8.08 -4.99 25.23
N ARG A 96 9.05 -4.14 25.53
CA ARG A 96 9.50 -3.05 24.63
C ARG A 96 10.09 -3.59 23.35
N ILE A 97 10.96 -4.62 23.42
CA ILE A 97 11.56 -5.25 22.24
C ILE A 97 10.46 -5.90 21.38
N ASP A 98 9.55 -6.64 21.98
CA ASP A 98 8.42 -7.27 21.25
C ASP A 98 7.52 -6.24 20.58
N ALA A 99 7.19 -5.14 21.26
CA ALA A 99 6.42 -4.04 20.69
C ALA A 99 7.16 -3.37 19.51
N LEU A 100 8.48 -3.21 19.62
CA LEU A 100 9.31 -2.63 18.56
C LEU A 100 9.39 -3.57 17.33
N VAL A 101 9.58 -4.87 17.54
CA VAL A 101 9.57 -5.88 16.46
C VAL A 101 8.26 -5.84 15.71
N ARG A 102 7.12 -5.88 16.41
CA ARG A 102 5.79 -5.79 15.78
C ARG A 102 5.57 -4.45 15.06
N SER A 103 6.09 -3.35 15.62
CA SER A 103 5.99 -2.03 14.99
C SER A 103 6.80 -1.95 13.70
N LEU A 104 8.05 -2.44 13.71
CA LEU A 104 8.90 -2.50 12.51
C LEU A 104 8.28 -3.37 11.42
N GLU A 105 7.75 -4.54 11.78
CA GLU A 105 7.08 -5.43 10.84
C GLU A 105 5.86 -4.75 10.21
N ARG A 106 4.90 -4.29 11.03
CA ARG A 106 3.61 -3.80 10.54
C ARG A 106 3.67 -2.43 9.90
N ARG A 107 4.51 -1.51 10.43
CA ARG A 107 4.54 -0.11 9.99
C ARG A 107 5.62 0.18 8.97
N CYS A 108 6.60 -0.71 8.82
CA CYS A 108 7.70 -0.50 7.89
C CYS A 108 7.79 -1.63 6.86
N LEU A 109 8.07 -2.87 7.28
CA LEU A 109 8.38 -3.95 6.35
C LEU A 109 7.18 -4.41 5.53
N MET A 110 6.00 -4.54 6.14
CA MET A 110 4.79 -4.92 5.40
C MET A 110 4.39 -3.88 4.34
N PRO A 111 4.34 -2.57 4.62
CA PRO A 111 4.10 -1.56 3.60
C PRO A 111 5.14 -1.56 2.49
N LEU A 112 6.45 -1.68 2.82
CA LEU A 112 7.51 -1.76 1.82
C LEU A 112 7.38 -2.99 0.93
N ALA A 113 7.00 -4.14 1.50
CA ALA A 113 6.74 -5.36 0.73
C ALA A 113 5.52 -5.22 -0.18
N ALA A 114 4.44 -4.60 0.30
CA ALA A 114 3.24 -4.33 -0.49
C ALA A 114 3.55 -3.40 -1.68
N TRP A 115 4.32 -2.33 -1.46
CA TRP A 115 4.78 -1.44 -2.52
C TRP A 115 5.63 -2.19 -3.56
N ASN A 116 6.59 -3.01 -3.12
CA ASN A 116 7.41 -3.80 -4.04
C ASN A 116 6.55 -4.76 -4.87
N ALA A 117 5.60 -5.45 -4.26
CA ALA A 117 4.70 -6.36 -4.98
C ALA A 117 3.83 -5.65 -6.02
N LEU A 118 3.39 -4.42 -5.74
CA LEU A 118 2.69 -3.59 -6.72
C LEU A 118 3.63 -3.21 -7.88
N LEU A 119 4.83 -2.73 -7.58
CA LEU A 119 5.81 -2.33 -8.60
C LEU A 119 6.25 -3.51 -9.48
N ASP A 120 6.41 -4.71 -8.91
CA ASP A 120 6.69 -5.94 -9.66
C ASP A 120 5.56 -6.25 -10.64
N ALA A 121 4.32 -6.27 -10.16
CA ALA A 121 3.14 -6.51 -11.00
C ALA A 121 2.99 -5.48 -12.13
N LEU A 122 3.27 -4.21 -11.84
CA LEU A 122 3.27 -3.15 -12.87
C LEU A 122 4.32 -3.42 -13.96
N ARG A 123 5.53 -3.83 -13.59
CA ARG A 123 6.62 -4.13 -14.55
C ARG A 123 6.36 -5.39 -15.36
N GLU A 124 5.77 -6.41 -14.75
CA GLU A 124 5.40 -7.66 -15.39
C GLU A 124 4.17 -7.51 -16.30
N GLY A 125 3.43 -6.42 -16.16
CA GLY A 125 2.21 -6.17 -16.92
C GLY A 125 1.02 -7.03 -16.49
N VAL A 126 1.08 -7.63 -15.30
CA VAL A 126 0.08 -8.59 -14.82
C VAL A 126 -0.37 -8.21 -13.41
N THR A 127 -1.62 -7.78 -13.26
CA THR A 127 -2.25 -7.66 -11.95
C THR A 127 -2.76 -9.04 -11.50
N PRO A 128 -2.41 -9.51 -10.28
CA PRO A 128 -2.97 -10.76 -9.76
C PRO A 128 -4.50 -10.71 -9.71
N LYS A 129 -5.14 -11.86 -9.99
CA LYS A 129 -6.61 -11.95 -10.18
C LYS A 129 -7.46 -11.49 -9.00
N GLU A 130 -6.88 -11.46 -7.81
CA GLU A 130 -7.56 -11.01 -6.58
C GLU A 130 -7.60 -9.50 -6.44
N PHE A 131 -6.85 -8.77 -7.27
CA PHE A 131 -6.67 -7.34 -7.14
C PHE A 131 -7.13 -6.58 -8.38
N VAL A 132 -7.45 -5.31 -8.14
CA VAL A 132 -7.51 -4.28 -9.17
C VAL A 132 -6.50 -3.20 -8.81
N ASP A 133 -5.72 -2.79 -9.80
CA ASP A 133 -4.74 -1.72 -9.68
C ASP A 133 -5.24 -0.48 -10.42
N SER A 134 -5.01 0.69 -9.83
CA SER A 134 -5.33 1.97 -10.43
C SER A 134 -4.29 3.04 -10.12
N PHE A 135 -4.20 4.03 -11.00
CA PHE A 135 -3.47 5.27 -10.77
C PHE A 135 -4.44 6.41 -10.56
N LEU A 136 -4.21 7.20 -9.52
CA LEU A 136 -5.09 8.28 -9.11
C LEU A 136 -4.30 9.60 -8.96
N VAL A 137 -4.87 10.67 -9.49
CA VAL A 137 -4.55 12.05 -9.11
C VAL A 137 -5.75 12.61 -8.39
N GLU A 138 -5.63 12.74 -7.07
CA GLU A 138 -6.68 13.31 -6.23
C GLU A 138 -6.70 14.82 -6.38
N ARG A 139 -7.91 15.38 -6.56
CA ARG A 139 -8.13 16.81 -6.79
C ARG A 139 -9.28 17.35 -5.96
N ILE A 140 -9.11 18.59 -5.54
CA ILE A 140 -10.20 19.42 -5.04
C ILE A 140 -10.13 20.78 -5.75
N GLU A 141 -11.25 21.20 -6.34
CA GLU A 141 -11.35 22.46 -7.06
C GLU A 141 -10.26 22.67 -8.13
N GLY A 142 -9.90 21.58 -8.83
CA GLY A 142 -8.89 21.60 -9.88
C GLY A 142 -7.43 21.62 -9.40
N ARG A 143 -7.20 21.56 -8.09
CA ARG A 143 -5.85 21.49 -7.49
C ARG A 143 -5.51 20.05 -7.12
N ASP A 144 -4.34 19.59 -7.57
CA ASP A 144 -3.83 18.30 -7.17
C ASP A 144 -3.53 18.29 -5.66
N LEU A 145 -4.05 17.31 -4.94
CA LEU A 145 -3.85 17.11 -3.50
C LEU A 145 -2.96 15.94 -3.21
N ASP A 146 -3.14 14.85 -3.95
CA ASP A 146 -2.36 13.63 -3.80
C ASP A 146 -2.22 12.91 -5.14
N ILE A 147 -1.22 12.05 -5.23
CA ILE A 147 -0.92 11.22 -6.39
C ILE A 147 -0.54 9.84 -5.89
N GLY A 148 -1.17 8.79 -6.40
CA GLY A 148 -0.93 7.46 -5.90
C GLY A 148 -1.20 6.34 -6.90
N ALA A 149 -0.53 5.22 -6.64
CA ALA A 149 -0.87 3.93 -7.20
C ALA A 149 -1.62 3.14 -6.12
N HIS A 150 -2.76 2.61 -6.48
CA HIS A 150 -3.66 1.91 -5.56
C HIS A 150 -3.83 0.47 -5.99
N ARG A 151 -3.87 -0.44 -5.00
CA ARG A 151 -4.23 -1.84 -5.17
C ARG A 151 -5.35 -2.19 -4.21
N HIS A 152 -6.45 -2.67 -4.74
CA HIS A 152 -7.60 -3.06 -3.95
C HIS A 152 -7.93 -4.53 -4.20
N PHE A 153 -8.37 -5.23 -3.15
CA PHE A 153 -8.97 -6.54 -3.31
C PHE A 153 -10.30 -6.42 -4.06
N ILE A 154 -10.52 -7.27 -5.07
CA ILE A 154 -11.83 -7.37 -5.74
C ILE A 154 -12.87 -7.91 -4.77
N ASP A 155 -12.46 -8.90 -3.95
CA ASP A 155 -13.28 -9.46 -2.89
C ASP A 155 -12.66 -9.14 -1.52
N PRO A 156 -13.14 -8.09 -0.82
CA PRO A 156 -12.59 -7.67 0.46
C PRO A 156 -12.91 -8.65 1.61
N THR A 157 -13.81 -9.61 1.41
CA THR A 157 -14.17 -10.59 2.44
C THR A 157 -13.03 -11.54 2.75
N LYS A 158 -12.19 -11.89 1.76
CA LYS A 158 -11.03 -12.78 1.94
C LYS A 158 -10.01 -12.23 2.94
N PRO A 159 -9.44 -11.03 2.75
CA PRO A 159 -8.50 -10.48 3.72
C PRO A 159 -9.17 -10.21 5.08
N LEU A 160 -10.45 -9.85 5.10
CA LEU A 160 -11.21 -9.68 6.34
C LEU A 160 -11.32 -11.02 7.09
N ALA A 161 -11.67 -12.10 6.41
CA ALA A 161 -11.75 -13.43 7.00
C ALA A 161 -10.40 -13.88 7.60
N GLU A 162 -9.30 -13.64 6.90
CA GLU A 162 -7.96 -14.02 7.38
C GLU A 162 -7.47 -13.14 8.53
N ALA A 163 -7.71 -11.85 8.47
CA ALA A 163 -7.22 -10.90 9.46
C ALA A 163 -8.03 -10.93 10.76
N VAL A 164 -9.35 -11.14 10.66
CA VAL A 164 -10.31 -10.99 11.76
C VAL A 164 -10.97 -12.32 12.10
N TYR A 165 -11.71 -12.94 11.17
CA TYR A 165 -12.58 -14.08 11.47
C TYR A 165 -11.82 -15.27 12.02
N ARG A 166 -10.70 -15.66 11.42
CA ARG A 166 -9.89 -16.79 11.85
C ARG A 166 -9.18 -16.58 13.19
N ARG A 167 -9.10 -15.36 13.68
CA ARG A 167 -8.38 -14.98 14.90
C ARG A 167 -9.30 -14.59 16.05
N ALA A 168 -10.56 -14.30 15.76
CA ALA A 168 -11.52 -13.89 16.75
C ALA A 168 -12.12 -15.10 17.46
N HIS A 169 -12.26 -15.04 18.78
CA HIS A 169 -13.01 -16.04 19.56
C HIS A 169 -14.54 -15.91 19.38
N GLY A 170 -14.99 -14.79 18.91
CA GLY A 170 -16.35 -14.46 18.55
C GLY A 170 -16.40 -13.16 17.78
N LEU A 171 -17.36 -13.03 16.89
CA LEU A 171 -17.53 -11.85 16.04
C LEU A 171 -19.02 -11.55 15.92
N LEU A 172 -19.38 -10.30 16.12
CA LEU A 172 -20.70 -9.76 15.85
C LEU A 172 -20.59 -8.71 14.75
N ILE A 173 -21.27 -8.94 13.64
CA ILE A 173 -21.37 -7.99 12.53
C ILE A 173 -22.78 -7.44 12.52
N THR A 174 -22.90 -6.11 12.49
CA THR A 174 -24.19 -5.43 12.42
C THR A 174 -24.17 -4.39 11.32
N SER A 175 -25.21 -4.38 10.50
CA SER A 175 -25.43 -3.36 9.48
C SER A 175 -26.92 -3.23 9.22
N ALA A 176 -27.38 -2.05 8.82
CA ALA A 176 -28.76 -1.83 8.41
C ALA A 176 -29.09 -2.49 7.06
N THR A 177 -28.07 -2.91 6.32
CA THR A 177 -28.19 -3.49 4.98
C THR A 177 -27.41 -4.82 4.88
N LEU A 178 -27.32 -5.54 6.00
CA LEU A 178 -26.65 -6.84 6.00
C LEU A 178 -27.66 -7.87 5.46
N THR A 179 -27.32 -8.44 4.32
CA THR A 179 -28.08 -9.51 3.67
C THR A 179 -27.11 -10.65 3.30
N ASP A 180 -27.58 -11.86 3.21
CA ASP A 180 -26.78 -13.03 2.78
C ASP A 180 -26.90 -13.27 1.26
N GLY A 181 -27.71 -12.48 0.56
CA GLY A 181 -27.93 -12.57 -0.87
C GLY A 181 -28.87 -13.71 -1.27
N SER A 182 -29.65 -14.25 -0.32
CA SER A 182 -30.68 -15.22 -0.62
C SER A 182 -31.80 -14.59 -1.46
N GLU A 183 -32.49 -15.40 -2.30
CA GLU A 183 -33.62 -14.92 -3.08
C GLU A 183 -34.89 -14.75 -2.20
N ASP A 184 -34.88 -15.32 -1.00
CA ASP A 184 -35.99 -15.21 -0.04
C ASP A 184 -35.69 -14.07 0.94
N VAL A 185 -36.52 -13.02 0.87
CA VAL A 185 -36.40 -11.81 1.70
C VAL A 185 -36.57 -12.11 3.19
N GLU A 186 -37.27 -13.19 3.56
CA GLU A 186 -37.47 -13.61 4.96
C GLU A 186 -36.24 -14.36 5.49
N ASP A 187 -35.50 -15.05 4.60
CA ASP A 187 -34.26 -15.78 4.92
C ASP A 187 -32.99 -14.91 4.78
N ASP A 188 -33.09 -13.73 4.19
CA ASP A 188 -31.99 -12.80 3.91
C ASP A 188 -31.57 -11.92 5.12
N TRP A 189 -32.00 -12.32 6.33
CA TRP A 189 -31.72 -11.61 7.61
C TRP A 189 -31.00 -12.49 8.63
#